data_d734f3f9469666fa752fe95932c2670d
#
_entry.id   d734f3f9469666fa752fe95932c2670d
#
_cell.length_a   1.000
_cell.length_b   1.000
_cell.length_c   1.000
_cell.angle_alpha   90.00
_cell.angle_beta   90.00
_cell.angle_gamma   90.00
#
_symmetry.space_group_name_H-M   'P 1'
#
loop_
_entity.id
_entity.type
_entity.pdbx_description
1 polymer ?
#
loop_
_entity_poly.entity_id
_entity_poly.type
_entity_poly.pdbx_seq_one_letter_code
_entity_poly.pdbx_strand_id
1 'polypeptide(L)'
;MIRSAKCQSANCQMPTADPSAKQLQRIYLAGFELQTFERYPNSVGVIRDGCIALLRSTPAGLQMVGAPGWRMGEVMGVLVEKDGREVFQAKTEIVEATLERQEALRKFKLDLEQLLIATA
;
A
#
# COMPACT_ATOMS: atom_id res chain seq x y z
N MET A 1 33.94 -10.66 8.12
CA MET A 1 33.42 -10.29 7.45
C MET A 1 32.69 -10.37 7.39
N ILE A 2 33.06 -10.27 7.66
CA ILE A 2 32.41 -9.85 7.04
C ILE A 2 31.73 -9.82 6.78
N ARG A 3 31.82 -9.77 6.76
CA ARG A 3 31.08 -9.23 5.90
C ARG A 3 30.53 -9.50 5.47
N SER A 4 31.11 -9.65 5.81
CA SER A 4 30.56 -9.38 4.94
C SER A 4 29.85 -9.31 4.70
N ALA A 5 30.36 -9.45 4.84
CA ALA A 5 29.84 -9.03 4.10
C ALA A 5 29.05 -8.80 4.02
N LYS A 6 29.13 -8.74 3.94
CA LYS A 6 28.52 -8.21 3.37
C LYS A 6 27.72 -8.00 3.23
N CYS A 7 28.23 -7.99 3.36
CA CYS A 7 27.63 -7.45 2.77
C CYS A 7 27.22 -7.31 2.48
N GLN A 8 27.58 -7.33 2.39
CA GLN A 8 27.27 -6.92 1.66
C GLN A 8 26.66 -6.63 1.33
N SER A 9 27.31 -6.75 1.40
CA SER A 9 26.86 -6.11 0.83
C SER A 9 26.18 -5.63 0.86
N ALA A 10 26.62 -5.57 1.02
CA ALA A 10 26.17 -4.84 0.91
C ALA A 10 25.49 -4.58 1.37
N ASN A 11 25.84 -4.56 1.49
CA ASN A 11 25.35 -4.14 1.76
C ASN A 11 24.97 -4.33 2.51
N CYS A 12 25.58 -4.45 2.74
CA CYS A 12 25.34 -4.50 3.19
C CYS A 12 24.98 -4.16 4.00
N GLN A 13 24.90 -3.83 4.24
CA GLN A 13 24.66 -3.39 4.77
C GLN A 13 23.91 -3.15 5.50
N MET A 14 23.88 -2.94 6.07
CA MET A 14 23.25 -2.75 6.78
C MET A 14 22.67 -2.33 7.37
N PRO A 15 23.08 -2.70 7.41
CA PRO A 15 22.13 -2.55 8.23
C PRO A 15 21.43 -1.50 8.77
N THR A 16 21.72 -0.44 8.65
CA THR A 16 20.89 0.62 9.07
C THR A 16 19.51 0.40 8.62
N ALA A 17 18.65 0.37 9.52
CA ALA A 17 17.28 0.12 9.23
C ALA A 17 16.77 1.16 8.27
N ASP A 18 16.51 0.73 7.06
CA ASP A 18 15.76 1.51 6.10
C ASP A 18 14.43 1.87 6.74
N PRO A 19 14.06 3.15 6.85
CA PRO A 19 12.77 3.52 7.42
C PRO A 19 11.59 2.81 6.75
N SER A 20 11.70 2.60 5.45
CA SER A 20 10.64 1.91 4.71
C SER A 20 10.48 0.47 5.18
N ALA A 21 11.58 -0.22 5.47
CA ALA A 21 11.49 -1.60 5.93
C ALA A 21 10.78 -1.71 7.26
N LYS A 22 11.06 -0.78 8.18
CA LYS A 22 10.40 -0.77 9.48
C LYS A 22 8.91 -0.48 9.33
N GLN A 23 8.57 0.44 8.46
CA GLN A 23 7.17 0.77 8.22
C GLN A 23 6.42 -0.41 7.65
N LEU A 24 7.02 -1.12 6.69
CA LEU A 24 6.39 -2.30 6.11
C LEU A 24 6.16 -3.38 7.16
N GLN A 25 7.12 -3.57 8.05
CA GLN A 25 6.96 -4.55 9.11
C GLN A 25 5.80 -4.19 10.02
N ARG A 26 5.67 -2.91 10.40
CA ARG A 26 4.56 -2.49 11.24
C ARG A 26 3.22 -2.67 10.54
N ILE A 27 3.17 -2.36 9.26
CA ILE A 27 1.96 -2.52 8.49
C ILE A 27 1.55 -3.99 8.44
N TYR A 28 2.51 -4.87 8.19
CA TYR A 28 2.24 -6.30 8.15
C TYR A 28 1.74 -6.80 9.52
N LEU A 29 2.38 -6.36 10.59
CA LEU A 29 1.99 -6.81 11.93
C LEU A 29 0.64 -6.26 12.35
N ALA A 30 0.20 -5.17 11.74
CA ALA A 30 -1.11 -4.59 12.02
C ALA A 30 -2.25 -5.31 11.28
N GLY A 31 -1.92 -6.33 10.49
CA GLY A 31 -2.95 -7.13 9.84
C GLY A 31 -3.16 -6.84 8.37
N PHE A 32 -2.33 -5.99 7.78
CA PHE A 32 -2.41 -5.72 6.35
C PHE A 32 -1.61 -6.75 5.58
N GLU A 33 -2.07 -7.08 4.39
CA GLU A 33 -1.35 -7.94 3.48
C GLU A 33 -0.48 -7.09 2.57
N LEU A 34 0.73 -7.54 2.29
CA LEU A 34 1.66 -6.83 1.40
C LEU A 34 1.84 -7.65 0.14
N GLN A 35 1.79 -6.98 -1.01
CA GLN A 35 1.93 -7.67 -2.28
C GLN A 35 2.52 -6.72 -3.31
N THR A 36 3.37 -7.25 -4.20
CA THR A 36 3.89 -6.47 -5.33
C THR A 36 3.10 -6.83 -6.57
N PHE A 37 2.99 -5.88 -7.49
CA PHE A 37 2.24 -6.04 -8.72
C PHE A 37 3.09 -5.62 -9.91
N GLU A 38 2.99 -6.37 -11.01
CA GLU A 38 3.73 -6.01 -12.22
C GLU A 38 3.32 -4.65 -12.76
N ARG A 39 2.05 -4.30 -12.59
CA ARG A 39 1.56 -3.01 -13.09
C ARG A 39 2.12 -1.84 -12.33
N TYR A 40 2.59 -2.06 -11.12
CA TYR A 40 3.10 -0.99 -10.26
C TYR A 40 4.47 -1.39 -9.74
N PRO A 41 5.49 -1.40 -10.64
CA PRO A 41 6.78 -2.02 -10.29
C PRO A 41 7.55 -1.30 -9.19
N ASN A 42 7.27 -0.02 -8.97
CA ASN A 42 8.00 0.75 -7.95
C ASN A 42 7.17 0.96 -6.69
N SER A 43 6.13 0.14 -6.51
CA SER A 43 5.23 0.31 -5.38
C SER A 43 4.95 -1.04 -4.73
N VAL A 44 4.58 -0.97 -3.45
CA VAL A 44 4.11 -2.13 -2.71
C VAL A 44 2.63 -1.94 -2.45
N GLY A 45 1.85 -2.95 -2.75
CA GLY A 45 0.43 -2.92 -2.47
C GLY A 45 0.14 -3.33 -1.04
N VAL A 46 -0.67 -2.57 -0.35
CA VAL A 46 -1.12 -2.87 1.00
C VAL A 46 -2.61 -3.16 0.92
N ILE A 47 -3.02 -4.32 1.39
CA ILE A 47 -4.36 -4.83 1.15
C ILE A 47 -5.00 -5.25 2.47
N ARG A 48 -6.27 -4.89 2.65
CA ARG A 48 -7.07 -5.37 3.77
C ARG A 48 -8.54 -5.14 3.43
N ASP A 49 -9.38 -6.16 3.68
CA ASP A 49 -10.84 -6.07 3.51
C ASP A 49 -11.25 -5.60 2.12
N GLY A 50 -10.53 -6.05 1.09
CA GLY A 50 -10.84 -5.68 -0.29
C GLY A 50 -10.28 -4.33 -0.72
N CYS A 51 -9.71 -3.58 0.19
CA CYS A 51 -9.13 -2.28 -0.12
C CYS A 51 -7.65 -2.42 -0.43
N ILE A 52 -7.12 -1.52 -1.25
CA ILE A 52 -5.71 -1.54 -1.63
C ILE A 52 -5.17 -0.12 -1.71
N ALA A 53 -3.95 0.04 -1.24
CA ALA A 53 -3.20 1.27 -1.41
C ALA A 53 -1.83 0.92 -1.94
N LEU A 54 -1.26 1.83 -2.71
CA LEU A 54 0.09 1.64 -3.23
C LEU A 54 1.04 2.55 -2.46
N LEU A 55 2.13 1.98 -1.98
CA LEU A 55 3.13 2.73 -1.23
C LEU A 55 4.43 2.72 -1.99
N ARG A 56 5.10 3.86 -2.01
CA ARG A 56 6.40 4.00 -2.64
C ARG A 56 7.43 4.41 -1.60
N SER A 57 8.62 3.83 -1.71
CA SER A 57 9.72 4.16 -0.80
C SER A 57 10.35 5.49 -1.20
N THR A 58 10.55 6.37 -0.21
CA THR A 58 11.23 7.65 -0.41
C THR A 58 12.29 7.78 0.68
N PRO A 59 13.22 8.73 0.54
CA PRO A 59 14.20 8.94 1.61
C PRO A 59 13.58 9.26 2.96
N ALA A 60 12.36 9.81 2.97
CA ALA A 60 11.66 10.12 4.21
C ALA A 60 10.81 8.95 4.70
N GLY A 61 10.78 7.82 4.00
CA GLY A 61 9.97 6.68 4.35
C GLY A 61 8.95 6.38 3.28
N LEU A 62 7.94 5.59 3.63
CA LEU A 62 6.91 5.20 2.68
C LEU A 62 5.89 6.31 2.51
N GLN A 63 5.46 6.50 1.27
CA GLN A 63 4.42 7.46 0.93
C GLN A 63 3.35 6.78 0.11
N MET A 64 2.10 7.17 0.38
CA MET A 64 0.97 6.64 -0.38
C MET A 64 0.95 7.29 -1.75
N VAL A 65 0.82 6.46 -2.79
CA VAL A 65 0.76 6.92 -4.18
C VAL A 65 -0.71 7.08 -4.53
N GLY A 66 -1.18 8.33 -4.57
CA GLY A 66 -2.58 8.60 -4.85
C GLY A 66 -3.48 8.17 -3.70
N ALA A 67 -4.76 8.09 -3.96
CA ALA A 67 -5.73 7.67 -2.98
C ALA A 67 -5.87 6.15 -2.99
N PRO A 68 -6.21 5.54 -1.85
CA PRO A 68 -6.50 4.10 -1.85
C PRO A 68 -7.77 3.81 -2.62
N GLY A 69 -7.94 2.57 -3.04
CA GLY A 69 -9.08 2.15 -3.81
C GLY A 69 -9.49 0.73 -3.50
N TRP A 70 -10.30 0.16 -4.38
CA TRP A 70 -10.80 -1.19 -4.24
C TRP A 70 -9.96 -2.14 -5.07
N ARG A 71 -9.58 -3.28 -4.49
CA ARG A 71 -8.78 -4.24 -5.24
C ARG A 71 -9.65 -4.95 -6.26
N MET A 72 -9.24 -4.87 -7.52
CA MET A 72 -9.92 -5.52 -8.63
C MET A 72 -8.92 -6.36 -9.38
N GLY A 73 -8.68 -7.58 -8.84
CA GLY A 73 -7.65 -8.45 -9.40
C GLY A 73 -6.27 -7.90 -9.09
N GLU A 74 -5.53 -7.57 -10.13
CA GLU A 74 -4.19 -7.03 -9.97
C GLU A 74 -4.13 -5.54 -10.27
N VAL A 75 -5.29 -4.88 -10.22
CA VAL A 75 -5.35 -3.44 -10.43
C VAL A 75 -6.17 -2.82 -9.33
N MET A 76 -6.02 -1.51 -9.18
CA MET A 76 -6.74 -0.75 -8.17
C MET A 76 -7.89 -0.01 -8.83
N GLY A 77 -9.11 -0.24 -8.33
CA GLY A 77 -10.27 0.50 -8.78
C GLY A 77 -10.40 1.79 -8.01
N VAL A 78 -10.63 2.88 -8.72
CA VAL A 78 -10.71 4.21 -8.13
C VAL A 78 -12.17 4.56 -7.91
N LEU A 79 -12.47 5.16 -6.76
CA LEU A 79 -13.84 5.59 -6.46
C LEU A 79 -14.18 6.80 -7.32
N VAL A 80 -15.21 6.64 -8.13
CA VAL A 80 -15.68 7.72 -9.00
C VAL A 80 -17.20 7.72 -9.01
N GLU A 81 -17.77 8.83 -9.45
CA GLU A 81 -19.21 8.94 -9.65
C GLU A 81 -19.52 8.74 -11.12
N LYS A 82 -20.47 7.85 -11.42
CA LYS A 82 -20.86 7.56 -12.78
C LYS A 82 -22.37 7.43 -12.86
N ASP A 83 -23.00 8.28 -13.66
CA ASP A 83 -24.45 8.28 -13.86
C ASP A 83 -25.20 8.37 -12.52
N GLY A 84 -24.72 9.24 -11.64
CA GLY A 84 -25.36 9.49 -10.37
C GLY A 84 -25.10 8.42 -9.31
N ARG A 85 -24.23 7.45 -9.59
CA ARG A 85 -23.91 6.39 -8.65
C ARG A 85 -22.41 6.35 -8.40
N GLU A 86 -22.04 5.96 -7.22
CA GLU A 86 -20.63 5.80 -6.88
C GLU A 86 -20.18 4.38 -7.19
N VAL A 87 -19.07 4.26 -7.91
CA VAL A 87 -18.53 2.97 -8.31
C VAL A 87 -17.02 3.00 -8.17
N PHE A 88 -16.44 1.80 -8.07
CA PHE A 88 -14.99 1.65 -8.20
C PHE A 88 -14.71 1.26 -9.64
N GLN A 89 -13.88 2.04 -10.31
CA GLN A 89 -13.61 1.83 -11.72
C GLN A 89 -12.13 1.55 -11.95
N ALA A 90 -11.86 0.43 -12.59
CA ALA A 90 -10.57 0.13 -13.17
C ALA A 90 -10.72 0.23 -14.68
N LYS A 91 -9.66 -0.13 -15.41
CA LYS A 91 -9.61 0.12 -16.84
C LYS A 91 -10.80 -0.43 -17.61
N THR A 92 -11.19 -1.67 -17.30
CA THR A 92 -12.26 -2.33 -18.04
C THR A 92 -13.37 -2.86 -17.14
N GLU A 93 -13.27 -2.60 -15.83
CA GLU A 93 -14.22 -3.16 -14.88
C GLU A 93 -14.78 -2.07 -13.98
N ILE A 94 -16.02 -2.28 -13.59
CA ILE A 94 -16.72 -1.39 -12.68
C ILE A 94 -17.35 -2.24 -11.59
N VAL A 95 -17.14 -1.85 -10.33
CA VAL A 95 -17.73 -2.52 -9.18
C VAL A 95 -18.51 -1.49 -8.39
N GLU A 96 -19.71 -1.82 -7.98
CA GLU A 96 -20.53 -0.90 -7.22
C GLU A 96 -19.86 -0.54 -5.89
N ALA A 97 -19.83 0.75 -5.58
CA ALA A 97 -19.26 1.22 -4.33
C ALA A 97 -20.37 1.33 -3.29
N THR A 98 -20.71 0.20 -2.68
CA THR A 98 -21.76 0.18 -1.67
C THR A 98 -21.32 0.97 -0.46
N LEU A 99 -22.26 1.35 0.39
CA LEU A 99 -21.92 2.07 1.61
C LEU A 99 -20.97 1.26 2.47
N GLU A 100 -21.16 -0.04 2.52
CA GLU A 100 -20.29 -0.92 3.29
C GLU A 100 -18.86 -0.89 2.76
N ARG A 101 -18.71 -0.92 1.44
CA ARG A 101 -17.38 -0.86 0.83
C ARG A 101 -16.72 0.49 1.03
N GLN A 102 -17.49 1.56 0.95
CA GLN A 102 -16.94 2.89 1.19
C GLN A 102 -16.51 3.07 2.64
N GLU A 103 -17.26 2.52 3.57
CA GLU A 103 -16.88 2.54 4.98
C GLU A 103 -15.58 1.78 5.21
N ALA A 104 -15.46 0.59 4.59
CA ALA A 104 -14.23 -0.19 4.70
C ALA A 104 -13.05 0.57 4.14
N LEU A 105 -13.24 1.27 3.02
CA LEU A 105 -12.18 2.04 2.42
C LEU A 105 -11.75 3.20 3.31
N ARG A 106 -12.71 3.90 3.91
CA ARG A 106 -12.41 5.02 4.78
C ARG A 106 -11.63 4.56 6.01
N LYS A 107 -12.04 3.46 6.62
CA LYS A 107 -11.34 2.91 7.77
C LYS A 107 -9.94 2.44 7.37
N PHE A 108 -9.83 1.78 6.24
CA PHE A 108 -8.54 1.33 5.71
C PHE A 108 -7.58 2.50 5.57
N LYS A 109 -8.06 3.58 4.95
CA LYS A 109 -7.23 4.76 4.72
C LYS A 109 -6.76 5.37 6.04
N LEU A 110 -7.68 5.55 6.99
CA LEU A 110 -7.32 6.14 8.27
C LEU A 110 -6.33 5.29 9.03
N ASP A 111 -6.55 3.98 9.08
CA ASP A 111 -5.67 3.09 9.81
C ASP A 111 -4.28 3.10 9.19
N LEU A 112 -4.21 3.07 7.87
CA LEU A 112 -2.93 3.06 7.17
C LEU A 112 -2.19 4.38 7.37
N GLU A 113 -2.90 5.50 7.25
CA GLU A 113 -2.28 6.80 7.45
C GLU A 113 -1.68 6.94 8.84
N GLN A 114 -2.36 6.41 9.85
CA GLN A 114 -1.83 6.47 11.20
C GLN A 114 -0.55 5.65 11.36
N LEU A 115 -0.49 4.51 10.69
CA LEU A 115 0.73 3.71 10.74
C LEU A 115 1.89 4.43 10.06
N LEU A 116 1.62 5.13 8.97
CA LEU A 116 2.66 5.86 8.27
C LEU A 116 3.16 7.05 9.09
N ILE A 117 2.27 7.72 9.80
CA ILE A 117 2.65 8.84 10.66
C ILE A 117 3.42 8.35 11.87
N ALA A 118 2.99 7.25 12.47
CA ALA A 118 3.58 6.75 13.72
C ALA A 118 5.03 6.32 13.55
N THR A 119 5.46 6.06 12.33
CA THR A 119 6.83 5.61 12.07
C THR A 119 7.72 6.74 11.57
N ALA A 120 7.17 7.90 11.37
CA ALA A 120 7.94 9.03 10.83
C ALA A 120 8.88 9.62 11.86
#